data_55723ea2039168aa38122b7de254e32a
#
_entry.id   55723ea2039168aa38122b7de254e32a
#
_cell.length_a   1.000
_cell.length_b   1.000
_cell.length_c   1.000
_cell.angle_alpha   90.00
_cell.angle_beta   90.00
_cell.angle_gamma   90.00
#
_symmetry.space_group_name_H-M   'P 1'
#
loop_
_entity.id
_entity.type
_entity.pdbx_description
1 polymer ?
#
loop_
_entity_poly.entity_id
_entity_poly.type
_entity_poly.pdbx_seq_one_letter_code
_entity_poly.pdbx_strand_id
1 'polypeptide(L)'
;MNPLPTPASATTPVPIPVPVPAPAPAFAPVHVDIAQSGPVLHVRLNPSVQDDTLSAAVLDELTAVLDGLHERPDIRILVLSSLGDDFSLGADRQEYQDALTTDPTGAALRRIADKAHRLCQGLENTHAITIARLHGKVVGAGLALAAYCDLRAGADSCRFRMPEVGVGLAPTWGGAMGRLISEAGAARIRELMLTCDVFDADTAQRIGLLHKVAPLDRLDDTVAAWTRPLARRSPEALVLTKRMLTGYAKATRTADIALLDAHLLTAQLTAPRTPM
;
A
#
# COMPACT_ATOMS: atom_id res chain seq x y z
N MET A 1 -45.34 26.79 -56.90
CA MET A 1 -44.82 27.53 -55.76
C MET A 1 -44.78 26.62 -54.55
N ASN A 2 -43.63 26.09 -54.21
CA ASN A 2 -43.45 25.25 -53.03
C ASN A 2 -43.17 26.12 -51.79
N PRO A 3 -43.77 25.94 -50.66
CA PRO A 3 -43.45 26.72 -49.47
C PRO A 3 -42.10 26.34 -48.88
N LEU A 4 -41.33 27.35 -48.41
CA LEU A 4 -40.06 27.23 -47.75
C LEU A 4 -40.19 26.52 -46.41
N PRO A 5 -39.17 25.73 -45.98
CA PRO A 5 -39.18 25.07 -44.69
C PRO A 5 -39.01 26.06 -43.54
N THR A 6 -39.79 25.82 -42.48
CA THR A 6 -39.74 26.56 -41.21
C THR A 6 -38.41 26.34 -40.49
N PRO A 7 -37.80 27.38 -39.88
CA PRO A 7 -36.52 27.22 -39.16
C PRO A 7 -36.69 26.38 -37.90
N ALA A 8 -35.77 25.44 -37.70
CA ALA A 8 -35.71 24.58 -36.54
C ALA A 8 -35.52 25.40 -35.24
N SER A 9 -36.32 25.07 -34.25
CA SER A 9 -36.29 25.60 -32.89
C SER A 9 -34.89 25.41 -32.26
N ALA A 10 -34.30 26.52 -31.83
CA ALA A 10 -33.02 26.48 -31.11
C ALA A 10 -33.19 25.80 -29.75
N THR A 11 -32.57 24.65 -29.59
CA THR A 11 -32.48 23.93 -28.31
C THR A 11 -31.57 24.71 -27.36
N THR A 12 -32.14 25.20 -26.28
CA THR A 12 -31.39 25.83 -25.17
C THR A 12 -30.41 24.84 -24.62
N PRO A 13 -29.10 25.17 -24.45
CA PRO A 13 -28.13 24.26 -23.88
C PRO A 13 -28.48 23.95 -22.41
N VAL A 14 -28.55 22.66 -22.06
CA VAL A 14 -28.71 22.20 -20.68
C VAL A 14 -27.47 22.63 -19.90
N PRO A 15 -27.62 23.32 -18.77
CA PRO A 15 -26.48 23.72 -17.96
C PRO A 15 -25.73 22.47 -17.44
N ILE A 16 -24.41 22.48 -17.68
CA ILE A 16 -23.51 21.44 -17.14
C ILE A 16 -23.53 21.60 -15.61
N PRO A 17 -23.86 20.52 -14.84
CA PRO A 17 -23.86 20.60 -13.40
C PRO A 17 -22.45 20.95 -12.88
N VAL A 18 -22.37 21.99 -12.06
CA VAL A 18 -21.14 22.37 -11.35
C VAL A 18 -20.78 21.20 -10.42
N PRO A 19 -19.54 20.69 -10.44
CA PRO A 19 -19.14 19.62 -9.53
C PRO A 19 -19.34 20.07 -8.08
N VAL A 20 -20.19 19.37 -7.33
CA VAL A 20 -20.30 19.55 -5.89
C VAL A 20 -18.99 19.05 -5.29
N PRO A 21 -18.26 19.84 -4.49
CA PRO A 21 -17.08 19.34 -3.81
C PRO A 21 -17.47 18.13 -2.95
N ALA A 22 -16.72 17.03 -3.12
CA ALA A 22 -16.97 15.82 -2.35
C ALA A 22 -16.87 16.13 -0.84
N PRO A 23 -17.71 15.51 0.00
CA PRO A 23 -17.62 15.68 1.44
C PRO A 23 -16.22 15.30 1.93
N ALA A 24 -15.66 16.11 2.82
CA ALA A 24 -14.43 15.79 3.52
C ALA A 24 -14.58 14.39 4.19
N PRO A 25 -13.50 13.60 4.30
CA PRO A 25 -13.56 12.30 4.96
C PRO A 25 -14.21 12.46 6.33
N ALA A 26 -15.08 11.53 6.71
CA ALA A 26 -15.85 11.57 7.95
C ALA A 26 -14.96 11.44 9.22
N PHE A 27 -13.63 11.25 9.06
CA PHE A 27 -12.65 11.22 10.14
C PHE A 27 -11.50 12.19 9.83
N ALA A 28 -10.93 12.78 10.87
CA ALA A 28 -9.72 13.60 10.78
C ALA A 28 -8.52 12.67 11.07
N PRO A 29 -7.77 12.23 10.06
CA PRO A 29 -6.62 11.35 10.27
C PRO A 29 -5.52 12.10 11.02
N VAL A 30 -4.81 11.38 11.89
CA VAL A 30 -3.72 11.90 12.71
C VAL A 30 -2.39 11.29 12.29
N HIS A 31 -2.42 9.98 12.00
CA HIS A 31 -1.23 9.20 11.64
C HIS A 31 -0.94 9.21 10.14
N VAL A 32 -1.88 9.67 9.32
CA VAL A 32 -1.66 9.87 7.89
C VAL A 32 -2.07 11.28 7.49
N ASP A 33 -1.27 11.87 6.61
CA ASP A 33 -1.59 13.15 5.97
C ASP A 33 -2.17 12.88 4.59
N ILE A 34 -3.26 13.57 4.24
CA ILE A 34 -4.01 13.34 3.01
C ILE A 34 -4.09 14.64 2.21
N ALA A 35 -3.64 14.59 0.97
CA ALA A 35 -3.76 15.70 0.02
C ALA A 35 -4.26 15.18 -1.33
N GLN A 36 -5.13 15.95 -1.99
CA GLN A 36 -5.64 15.61 -3.31
C GLN A 36 -5.18 16.60 -4.36
N SER A 37 -4.76 16.08 -5.51
CA SER A 37 -4.45 16.89 -6.71
C SER A 37 -5.13 16.28 -7.93
N GLY A 38 -6.28 16.83 -8.31
CA GLY A 38 -7.12 16.24 -9.36
C GLY A 38 -7.50 14.80 -9.04
N PRO A 39 -7.24 13.82 -9.94
CA PRO A 39 -7.58 12.43 -9.71
C PRO A 39 -6.53 11.66 -8.88
N VAL A 40 -5.55 12.34 -8.30
CA VAL A 40 -4.47 11.75 -7.49
C VAL A 40 -4.69 12.07 -6.02
N LEU A 41 -4.80 11.03 -5.20
CA LEU A 41 -4.79 11.12 -3.75
C LEU A 41 -3.40 10.79 -3.24
N HIS A 42 -2.79 11.72 -2.53
CA HIS A 42 -1.53 11.52 -1.81
C HIS A 42 -1.83 11.16 -0.37
N VAL A 43 -1.37 9.99 0.06
CA VAL A 43 -1.48 9.49 1.44
C VAL A 43 -0.07 9.34 1.97
N ARG A 44 0.24 10.08 3.02
CA ARG A 44 1.59 10.17 3.57
C ARG A 44 1.58 9.70 5.02
N LEU A 45 2.38 8.70 5.35
CA LEU A 45 2.62 8.30 6.73
C LEU A 45 3.19 9.49 7.50
N ASN A 46 2.66 9.77 8.69
CA ASN A 46 3.03 10.93 9.49
C ASN A 46 3.73 10.50 10.79
N PRO A 47 5.08 10.44 10.82
CA PRO A 47 5.84 9.99 11.97
C PRO A 47 5.87 11.01 13.13
N SER A 48 5.39 12.25 12.93
CA SER A 48 5.36 13.25 14.00
C SER A 48 4.47 12.87 15.19
N VAL A 49 3.59 11.89 14.98
CA VAL A 49 2.67 11.37 16.02
C VAL A 49 3.15 10.04 16.57
N GLN A 50 3.95 9.32 15.80
CA GLN A 50 4.47 8.00 16.12
C GLN A 50 5.72 7.77 15.28
N ASP A 51 6.73 7.06 15.81
CA ASP A 51 7.90 6.64 15.02
C ASP A 51 7.49 6.07 13.67
N ASP A 52 8.43 5.95 12.72
CA ASP A 52 8.20 5.42 11.37
C ASP A 52 7.70 3.95 11.36
N THR A 53 6.87 3.54 12.35
CA THR A 53 6.31 2.20 12.49
C THR A 53 4.85 2.13 12.06
N LEU A 54 4.38 0.93 11.76
CA LEU A 54 3.00 0.64 11.38
C LEU A 54 2.24 0.08 12.59
N SER A 55 1.64 0.96 13.40
CA SER A 55 0.76 0.59 14.50
C SER A 55 -0.66 0.26 14.03
N ALA A 56 -1.48 -0.31 14.92
CA ALA A 56 -2.90 -0.56 14.66
C ALA A 56 -3.66 0.71 14.26
N ALA A 57 -3.30 1.88 14.83
CA ALA A 57 -3.92 3.16 14.49
C ALA A 57 -3.58 3.58 13.05
N VAL A 58 -2.32 3.46 12.61
CA VAL A 58 -1.91 3.68 11.23
C VAL A 58 -2.67 2.75 10.28
N LEU A 59 -2.79 1.46 10.64
CA LEU A 59 -3.51 0.48 9.82
C LEU A 59 -5.00 0.82 9.70
N ASP A 60 -5.63 1.26 10.76
CA ASP A 60 -7.03 1.68 10.75
C ASP A 60 -7.25 2.92 9.87
N GLU A 61 -6.39 3.93 9.97
CA GLU A 61 -6.50 5.14 9.17
C GLU A 61 -6.26 4.86 7.67
N LEU A 62 -5.24 4.08 7.33
CA LEU A 62 -4.99 3.66 5.93
C LEU A 62 -6.16 2.85 5.38
N THR A 63 -6.73 1.95 6.19
CA THR A 63 -7.90 1.15 5.79
C THR A 63 -9.12 2.05 5.55
N ALA A 64 -9.37 3.02 6.45
CA ALA A 64 -10.47 3.97 6.28
C ALA A 64 -10.31 4.84 5.02
N VAL A 65 -9.07 5.21 4.65
CA VAL A 65 -8.80 5.90 3.37
C VAL A 65 -9.20 5.02 2.20
N LEU A 66 -8.80 3.74 2.21
CA LEU A 66 -9.12 2.80 1.12
C LEU A 66 -10.63 2.52 1.03
N ASP A 67 -11.30 2.37 2.16
CA ASP A 67 -12.76 2.20 2.23
C ASP A 67 -13.47 3.43 1.67
N GLY A 68 -13.01 4.63 2.02
CA GLY A 68 -13.55 5.89 1.49
C GLY A 68 -13.40 6.05 -0.02
N LEU A 69 -12.43 5.37 -0.66
CA LEU A 69 -12.29 5.40 -2.13
C LEU A 69 -13.49 4.79 -2.86
N HIS A 70 -14.26 3.89 -2.25
CA HIS A 70 -15.44 3.30 -2.88
C HIS A 70 -16.47 4.35 -3.28
N GLU A 71 -16.57 5.44 -2.51
CA GLU A 71 -17.47 6.56 -2.76
C GLU A 71 -16.80 7.67 -3.61
N ARG A 72 -15.55 7.46 -4.03
CA ARG A 72 -14.71 8.46 -4.70
C ARG A 72 -14.20 7.96 -6.06
N PRO A 73 -15.09 7.74 -7.06
CA PRO A 73 -14.66 7.31 -8.40
C PRO A 73 -13.85 8.38 -9.15
N ASP A 74 -13.85 9.62 -8.67
CA ASP A 74 -13.01 10.71 -9.14
C ASP A 74 -11.52 10.47 -8.85
N ILE A 75 -11.17 9.74 -7.79
CA ILE A 75 -9.81 9.36 -7.43
C ILE A 75 -9.43 8.11 -8.22
N ARG A 76 -8.44 8.24 -9.10
CA ARG A 76 -7.96 7.15 -9.96
C ARG A 76 -6.59 6.63 -9.60
N ILE A 77 -5.85 7.39 -8.81
CA ILE A 77 -4.48 7.09 -8.41
C ILE A 77 -4.33 7.41 -6.93
N LEU A 78 -3.73 6.48 -6.17
CA LEU A 78 -3.30 6.70 -4.80
C LEU A 78 -1.78 6.63 -4.76
N VAL A 79 -1.11 7.67 -4.27
CA VAL A 79 0.33 7.69 -4.01
C VAL A 79 0.55 7.57 -2.53
N LEU A 80 1.15 6.45 -2.10
CA LEU A 80 1.54 6.19 -0.72
C LEU A 80 3.01 6.56 -0.51
N SER A 81 3.30 7.36 0.50
CA SER A 81 4.65 7.82 0.85
C SER A 81 4.76 8.05 2.36
N SER A 82 5.87 8.63 2.84
CA SER A 82 6.05 9.06 4.22
C SER A 82 6.52 10.52 4.26
N LEU A 83 6.23 11.22 5.36
CA LEU A 83 6.75 12.55 5.70
C LEU A 83 8.04 12.47 6.52
N GLY A 84 8.40 11.27 7.03
CA GLY A 84 9.60 11.05 7.83
C GLY A 84 10.87 10.91 7.01
N ASP A 85 11.97 10.61 7.69
CA ASP A 85 13.25 10.30 7.07
C ASP A 85 13.26 8.91 6.40
N ASP A 86 12.45 8.00 6.92
CA ASP A 86 12.28 6.64 6.45
C ASP A 86 10.85 6.43 5.91
N PHE A 87 10.68 5.51 4.96
CA PHE A 87 9.33 5.14 4.52
C PHE A 87 8.61 4.38 5.64
N SER A 88 9.23 3.35 6.21
CA SER A 88 8.74 2.67 7.41
C SER A 88 9.78 1.70 7.98
N LEU A 89 9.88 1.69 9.29
CA LEU A 89 10.71 0.74 10.07
C LEU A 89 9.99 -0.60 10.35
N GLY A 90 8.79 -0.77 9.85
CA GLY A 90 8.01 -2.01 9.98
C GLY A 90 6.91 -1.93 11.03
N ALA A 91 6.45 -3.08 11.49
CA ALA A 91 5.39 -3.18 12.49
C ALA A 91 5.84 -2.65 13.86
N ASP A 92 4.91 -2.06 14.60
CA ASP A 92 5.14 -1.62 15.97
C ASP A 92 5.27 -2.85 16.90
N ARG A 93 6.52 -3.16 17.25
CA ARG A 93 6.83 -4.32 18.10
C ARG A 93 6.46 -4.07 19.56
N GLN A 94 6.49 -2.81 20.00
CA GLN A 94 6.09 -2.49 21.37
C GLN A 94 4.60 -2.70 21.54
N GLU A 95 3.79 -2.26 20.56
CA GLU A 95 2.35 -2.52 20.56
C GLU A 95 2.03 -4.02 20.63
N TYR A 96 2.81 -4.87 19.93
CA TYR A 96 2.64 -6.33 19.99
C TYR A 96 2.90 -6.89 21.40
N GLN A 97 3.94 -6.38 22.08
CA GLN A 97 4.26 -6.79 23.44
C GLN A 97 3.21 -6.31 24.44
N ASP A 98 2.74 -5.09 24.29
CA ASP A 98 1.68 -4.52 25.13
C ASP A 98 0.36 -5.26 24.95
N ALA A 99 0.01 -5.62 23.71
CA ALA A 99 -1.17 -6.41 23.40
C ALA A 99 -1.12 -7.79 24.08
N LEU A 100 0.02 -8.46 24.10
CA LEU A 100 0.19 -9.76 24.78
C LEU A 100 0.23 -9.63 26.30
N THR A 101 0.78 -8.55 26.82
CA THR A 101 0.77 -8.27 28.27
C THR A 101 -0.66 -8.04 28.77
N THR A 102 -1.45 -7.33 27.98
CA THR A 102 -2.85 -7.01 28.32
C THR A 102 -3.78 -8.21 28.08
N ASP A 103 -3.53 -8.98 27.03
CA ASP A 103 -4.31 -10.15 26.64
C ASP A 103 -3.39 -11.34 26.30
N PRO A 104 -3.01 -12.14 27.30
CA PRO A 104 -2.14 -13.29 27.11
C PRO A 104 -2.74 -14.39 26.19
N THR A 105 -4.04 -14.33 25.89
CA THR A 105 -4.66 -15.26 24.91
C THR A 105 -4.26 -14.95 23.47
N GLY A 106 -3.65 -13.76 23.25
CA GLY A 106 -3.21 -13.28 21.96
C GLY A 106 -4.36 -12.83 21.03
N ALA A 107 -5.60 -12.69 21.53
CA ALA A 107 -6.70 -12.24 20.71
C ALA A 107 -6.52 -10.77 20.25
N ALA A 108 -5.93 -9.93 21.12
CA ALA A 108 -5.60 -8.55 20.76
C ALA A 108 -4.56 -8.51 19.61
N LEU A 109 -3.51 -9.31 19.72
CA LEU A 109 -2.47 -9.41 18.69
C LEU A 109 -3.03 -9.93 17.36
N ARG A 110 -3.90 -10.95 17.39
CA ARG A 110 -4.57 -11.44 16.17
C ARG A 110 -5.37 -10.34 15.48
N ARG A 111 -6.09 -9.49 16.23
CA ARG A 111 -6.81 -8.35 15.66
C ARG A 111 -5.89 -7.36 14.94
N ILE A 112 -4.69 -7.10 15.46
CA ILE A 112 -3.70 -6.24 14.79
C ILE A 112 -3.23 -6.89 13.48
N ALA A 113 -2.91 -8.18 13.50
CA ALA A 113 -2.51 -8.92 12.31
C ALA A 113 -3.62 -8.97 11.24
N ASP A 114 -4.89 -9.13 11.66
CA ASP A 114 -6.05 -9.10 10.76
C ASP A 114 -6.26 -7.71 10.14
N LYS A 115 -5.96 -6.61 10.85
CA LYS A 115 -5.96 -5.25 10.29
C LYS A 115 -4.92 -5.12 9.18
N ALA A 116 -3.70 -5.59 9.41
CA ALA A 116 -2.64 -5.59 8.41
C ALA A 116 -3.06 -6.36 7.14
N HIS A 117 -3.67 -7.53 7.31
CA HIS A 117 -4.16 -8.33 6.19
C HIS A 117 -5.27 -7.59 5.39
N ARG A 118 -6.26 -6.98 6.08
CA ARG A 118 -7.32 -6.19 5.44
C ARG A 118 -6.76 -5.00 4.67
N LEU A 119 -5.79 -4.27 5.25
CA LEU A 119 -5.12 -3.16 4.57
C LEU A 119 -4.45 -3.62 3.27
N CYS A 120 -3.67 -4.68 3.33
CA CYS A 120 -2.99 -5.25 2.16
C CYS A 120 -3.98 -5.67 1.07
N GLN A 121 -5.06 -6.34 1.45
CA GLN A 121 -6.15 -6.69 0.52
C GLN A 121 -6.85 -5.44 -0.05
N GLY A 122 -7.02 -4.40 0.76
CA GLY A 122 -7.57 -3.12 0.32
C GLY A 122 -6.74 -2.47 -0.78
N LEU A 123 -5.40 -2.43 -0.63
CA LEU A 123 -4.47 -1.93 -1.65
C LEU A 123 -4.54 -2.74 -2.96
N GLU A 124 -4.61 -4.07 -2.85
CA GLU A 124 -4.68 -4.96 -4.01
C GLU A 124 -6.01 -4.82 -4.76
N ASN A 125 -7.13 -4.61 -4.05
CA ASN A 125 -8.47 -4.66 -4.62
C ASN A 125 -9.10 -3.28 -4.91
N THR A 126 -8.54 -2.18 -4.40
CA THR A 126 -9.06 -0.83 -4.71
C THR A 126 -9.08 -0.56 -6.21
N HIS A 127 -10.05 0.22 -6.66
CA HIS A 127 -10.13 0.62 -8.07
C HIS A 127 -9.01 1.57 -8.49
N ALA A 128 -8.45 2.33 -7.55
CA ALA A 128 -7.35 3.25 -7.81
C ALA A 128 -6.04 2.49 -8.09
N ILE A 129 -5.25 3.00 -9.04
CA ILE A 129 -3.87 2.53 -9.23
C ILE A 129 -3.04 3.03 -8.05
N THR A 130 -2.38 2.12 -7.35
CA THR A 130 -1.60 2.42 -6.16
C THR A 130 -0.11 2.51 -6.49
N ILE A 131 0.54 3.58 -6.03
CA ILE A 131 1.95 3.86 -6.27
C ILE A 131 2.65 4.07 -4.93
N ALA A 132 3.67 3.27 -4.62
CA ALA A 132 4.53 3.53 -3.48
C ALA A 132 5.72 4.41 -3.91
N ARG A 133 5.90 5.53 -3.21
CA ARG A 133 7.05 6.41 -3.29
C ARG A 133 7.92 6.18 -2.08
N LEU A 134 9.06 5.52 -2.27
CA LEU A 134 9.89 4.98 -1.20
C LEU A 134 11.17 5.80 -1.03
N HIS A 135 11.56 6.08 0.21
CA HIS A 135 12.83 6.71 0.54
C HIS A 135 13.31 6.24 1.92
N GLY A 136 14.59 6.47 2.22
CA GLY A 136 15.19 6.04 3.48
C GLY A 136 15.10 4.51 3.65
N LYS A 137 14.72 4.06 4.83
CA LYS A 137 14.56 2.64 5.15
C LYS A 137 13.15 2.13 4.85
N VAL A 138 13.09 0.91 4.33
CA VAL A 138 11.86 0.19 4.01
C VAL A 138 11.99 -1.22 4.61
N VAL A 139 11.43 -1.42 5.79
CA VAL A 139 11.76 -2.58 6.63
C VAL A 139 10.51 -3.43 6.93
N GLY A 140 10.63 -4.74 6.85
CA GLY A 140 9.62 -5.71 7.28
C GLY A 140 8.21 -5.39 6.78
N ALA A 141 7.30 -5.06 7.70
CA ALA A 141 5.93 -4.67 7.36
C ALA A 141 5.84 -3.48 6.38
N GLY A 142 6.80 -2.53 6.43
CA GLY A 142 6.88 -1.42 5.47
C GLY A 142 7.17 -1.91 4.05
N LEU A 143 8.07 -2.89 3.90
CA LEU A 143 8.34 -3.52 2.61
C LEU A 143 7.12 -4.33 2.13
N ALA A 144 6.45 -5.03 3.02
CA ALA A 144 5.22 -5.75 2.74
C ALA A 144 4.12 -4.80 2.24
N LEU A 145 3.89 -3.69 2.93
CA LEU A 145 2.93 -2.66 2.53
C LEU A 145 3.24 -2.12 1.13
N ALA A 146 4.50 -1.77 0.87
CA ALA A 146 4.95 -1.28 -0.45
C ALA A 146 4.72 -2.33 -1.56
N ALA A 147 4.95 -3.62 -1.28
CA ALA A 147 4.77 -4.71 -2.24
C ALA A 147 3.31 -4.87 -2.70
N TYR A 148 2.34 -4.44 -1.91
CA TYR A 148 0.92 -4.46 -2.29
C TYR A 148 0.51 -3.28 -3.16
N CYS A 149 1.34 -2.25 -3.32
CA CYS A 149 1.10 -1.21 -4.33
C CYS A 149 1.38 -1.75 -5.74
N ASP A 150 0.62 -1.26 -6.73
CA ASP A 150 0.77 -1.68 -8.13
C ASP A 150 2.14 -1.28 -8.70
N LEU A 151 2.60 -0.07 -8.39
CA LEU A 151 3.88 0.46 -8.82
C LEU A 151 4.71 0.94 -7.63
N ARG A 152 6.03 0.82 -7.74
CA ARG A 152 6.99 1.21 -6.70
C ARG A 152 8.15 1.96 -7.31
N ALA A 153 8.38 3.20 -6.85
CA ALA A 153 9.57 3.99 -7.15
C ALA A 153 10.34 4.25 -5.87
N GLY A 154 11.63 4.05 -5.88
CA GLY A 154 12.51 4.25 -4.73
C GLY A 154 13.62 5.26 -4.99
N ALA A 155 14.02 5.98 -3.93
CA ALA A 155 15.26 6.74 -3.96
C ALA A 155 16.45 5.78 -4.10
N ASP A 156 17.53 6.22 -4.77
CA ASP A 156 18.77 5.47 -4.90
C ASP A 156 19.44 5.20 -3.54
N SER A 157 19.17 6.08 -2.57
CA SER A 157 19.62 5.93 -1.17
C SER A 157 18.81 4.93 -0.35
N CYS A 158 17.70 4.39 -0.86
CA CYS A 158 16.87 3.44 -0.12
C CYS A 158 17.65 2.23 0.40
N ARG A 159 17.27 1.78 1.61
CA ARG A 159 17.75 0.54 2.22
C ARG A 159 16.58 -0.34 2.62
N PHE A 160 16.62 -1.56 2.16
CA PHE A 160 15.56 -2.54 2.37
C PHE A 160 16.05 -3.65 3.29
N ARG A 161 15.14 -4.19 4.11
CA ARG A 161 15.45 -5.34 4.97
C ARG A 161 14.19 -6.12 5.30
N MET A 162 14.33 -7.44 5.39
CA MET A 162 13.33 -8.37 5.94
C MET A 162 13.90 -8.98 7.24
N PRO A 163 13.70 -8.34 8.41
CA PRO A 163 14.42 -8.69 9.63
C PRO A 163 13.76 -9.79 10.47
N GLU A 164 12.63 -10.31 10.07
CA GLU A 164 11.72 -11.10 10.87
C GLU A 164 12.43 -12.30 11.52
N VAL A 165 13.15 -13.09 10.74
CA VAL A 165 13.88 -14.28 11.24
C VAL A 165 14.97 -13.87 12.22
N GLY A 166 15.67 -12.76 11.97
CA GLY A 166 16.72 -12.24 12.85
C GLY A 166 16.21 -11.76 14.22
N VAL A 167 14.89 -11.53 14.35
CA VAL A 167 14.24 -11.20 15.62
C VAL A 167 13.38 -12.36 16.16
N GLY A 168 13.56 -13.57 15.61
CA GLY A 168 12.89 -14.78 16.06
C GLY A 168 11.43 -14.91 15.62
N LEU A 169 11.04 -14.22 14.55
CA LEU A 169 9.68 -14.27 13.99
C LEU A 169 9.71 -14.82 12.56
N ALA A 170 8.66 -15.55 12.17
CA ALA A 170 8.42 -15.78 10.75
C ALA A 170 7.78 -14.53 10.11
N PRO A 171 7.94 -14.34 8.78
CA PRO A 171 7.36 -13.20 8.06
C PRO A 171 5.86 -13.42 7.83
N THR A 172 5.06 -13.07 8.83
CA THR A 172 3.60 -13.30 8.90
C THR A 172 2.81 -11.99 8.91
N TRP A 173 3.23 -10.98 8.14
CA TRP A 173 2.54 -9.70 8.11
C TRP A 173 1.78 -9.50 6.79
N GLY A 174 0.46 -9.32 6.90
CA GLY A 174 -0.39 -8.90 5.77
C GLY A 174 -0.50 -9.89 4.60
N GLY A 175 -0.05 -11.14 4.77
CA GLY A 175 0.01 -12.12 3.67
C GLY A 175 1.11 -11.83 2.64
N ALA A 176 2.10 -11.01 2.99
CA ALA A 176 3.04 -10.46 2.02
C ALA A 176 4.02 -11.48 1.44
N MET A 177 4.27 -12.62 2.10
CA MET A 177 5.23 -13.62 1.59
C MET A 177 4.88 -14.08 0.17
N GLY A 178 3.63 -14.46 -0.05
CA GLY A 178 3.17 -14.89 -1.39
C GLY A 178 3.29 -13.79 -2.43
N ARG A 179 3.01 -12.55 -2.05
CA ARG A 179 3.16 -11.38 -2.92
C ARG A 179 4.63 -11.12 -3.26
N LEU A 180 5.52 -11.09 -2.29
CA LEU A 180 6.95 -10.89 -2.48
C LEU A 180 7.57 -11.98 -3.37
N ILE A 181 7.21 -13.24 -3.15
CA ILE A 181 7.66 -14.37 -3.99
C ILE A 181 7.19 -14.20 -5.44
N SER A 182 5.95 -13.77 -5.64
CA SER A 182 5.39 -13.53 -6.98
C SER A 182 6.09 -12.38 -7.72
N GLU A 183 6.47 -11.31 -7.00
CA GLU A 183 7.10 -10.11 -7.60
C GLU A 183 8.60 -10.31 -7.86
N ALA A 184 9.34 -10.89 -6.90
CA ALA A 184 10.80 -10.92 -6.92
C ALA A 184 11.42 -12.31 -7.11
N GLY A 185 10.59 -13.36 -7.11
CA GLY A 185 11.03 -14.74 -7.27
C GLY A 185 11.45 -15.42 -5.96
N ALA A 186 11.10 -16.70 -5.83
CA ALA A 186 11.25 -17.47 -4.60
C ALA A 186 12.71 -17.58 -4.11
N ALA A 187 13.68 -17.70 -5.02
CA ALA A 187 15.09 -17.89 -4.64
C ALA A 187 15.63 -16.64 -3.93
N ARG A 188 15.36 -15.46 -4.48
CA ARG A 188 15.84 -14.19 -3.91
C ARG A 188 15.13 -13.83 -2.61
N ILE A 189 13.81 -14.02 -2.56
CA ILE A 189 13.07 -13.77 -1.32
C ILE A 189 13.52 -14.73 -0.22
N ARG A 190 13.78 -16.00 -0.53
CA ARG A 190 14.31 -16.97 0.45
C ARG A 190 15.67 -16.52 1.01
N GLU A 191 16.60 -16.11 0.15
CA GLU A 191 17.90 -15.61 0.56
C GLU A 191 17.74 -14.43 1.53
N LEU A 192 17.07 -13.36 1.11
CA LEU A 192 16.91 -12.13 1.87
C LEU A 192 16.15 -12.32 3.21
N MET A 193 15.16 -13.21 3.22
CA MET A 193 14.41 -13.52 4.46
C MET A 193 15.23 -14.34 5.45
N LEU A 194 16.02 -15.29 4.96
CA LEU A 194 16.80 -16.18 5.87
C LEU A 194 18.06 -15.51 6.39
N THR A 195 18.72 -14.66 5.58
CA THR A 195 19.93 -13.95 5.97
C THR A 195 19.62 -12.65 6.73
N CYS A 196 18.44 -12.08 6.51
CA CYS A 196 18.06 -10.75 7.01
C CYS A 196 19.02 -9.65 6.55
N ASP A 197 19.69 -9.84 5.42
CA ASP A 197 20.64 -8.87 4.88
C ASP A 197 19.95 -7.57 4.47
N VAL A 198 20.65 -6.47 4.65
CA VAL A 198 20.26 -5.17 4.10
C VAL A 198 20.63 -5.14 2.61
N PHE A 199 19.70 -4.74 1.76
CA PHE A 199 19.95 -4.55 0.34
C PHE A 199 19.56 -3.15 -0.13
N ASP A 200 20.17 -2.73 -1.21
CA ASP A 200 20.03 -1.38 -1.77
C ASP A 200 18.94 -1.29 -2.85
N ALA A 201 18.72 -0.07 -3.34
CA ALA A 201 17.73 0.24 -4.36
C ALA A 201 18.02 -0.47 -5.70
N ASP A 202 19.29 -0.58 -6.09
CA ASP A 202 19.69 -1.26 -7.32
C ASP A 202 19.39 -2.76 -7.27
N THR A 203 19.66 -3.37 -6.12
CA THR A 203 19.29 -4.77 -5.88
C THR A 203 17.78 -4.95 -5.89
N ALA A 204 17.03 -4.07 -5.22
CA ALA A 204 15.57 -4.10 -5.22
C ALA A 204 14.98 -3.96 -6.64
N GLN A 205 15.58 -3.13 -7.48
CA GLN A 205 15.17 -2.99 -8.89
C GLN A 205 15.53 -4.24 -9.70
N ARG A 206 16.74 -4.78 -9.56
CA ARG A 206 17.14 -6.00 -10.29
C ARG A 206 16.26 -7.21 -10.00
N ILE A 207 15.74 -7.33 -8.79
CA ILE A 207 14.85 -8.44 -8.41
C ILE A 207 13.35 -8.14 -8.63
N GLY A 208 13.00 -6.96 -9.17
CA GLY A 208 11.63 -6.59 -9.49
C GLY A 208 10.82 -6.01 -8.32
N LEU A 209 11.41 -5.82 -7.14
CA LEU A 209 10.73 -5.13 -6.03
C LEU A 209 10.53 -3.64 -6.32
N LEU A 210 11.47 -2.98 -7.00
CA LEU A 210 11.30 -1.62 -7.51
C LEU A 210 11.14 -1.63 -9.02
N HIS A 211 10.22 -0.83 -9.53
CA HIS A 211 10.06 -0.59 -10.96
C HIS A 211 11.00 0.51 -11.46
N LYS A 212 11.25 1.53 -10.60
CA LYS A 212 12.15 2.63 -10.91
C LYS A 212 12.98 3.04 -9.69
N VAL A 213 14.21 3.46 -9.97
CA VAL A 213 15.12 4.09 -9.01
C VAL A 213 15.49 5.46 -9.54
N ALA A 214 15.55 6.45 -8.67
CA ALA A 214 15.96 7.82 -8.99
C ALA A 214 16.64 8.47 -7.79
N PRO A 215 17.46 9.51 -7.98
CA PRO A 215 17.90 10.38 -6.89
C PRO A 215 16.72 10.92 -6.08
N LEU A 216 16.88 11.10 -4.79
CA LEU A 216 15.80 11.50 -3.88
C LEU A 216 15.10 12.79 -4.34
N ASP A 217 15.86 13.78 -4.81
CA ASP A 217 15.38 15.06 -5.32
C ASP A 217 14.62 14.95 -6.67
N ARG A 218 14.74 13.80 -7.37
CA ARG A 218 14.06 13.51 -8.64
C ARG A 218 12.95 12.47 -8.50
N LEU A 219 12.74 11.96 -7.28
CA LEU A 219 11.79 10.88 -7.05
C LEU A 219 10.34 11.31 -7.33
N ASP A 220 9.98 12.54 -6.99
CA ASP A 220 8.64 13.09 -7.27
C ASP A 220 8.39 13.25 -8.77
N ASP A 221 9.39 13.67 -9.55
CA ASP A 221 9.30 13.70 -11.01
C ASP A 221 9.12 12.28 -11.58
N THR A 222 9.79 11.30 -11.00
CA THR A 222 9.68 9.88 -11.39
C THR A 222 8.28 9.33 -11.16
N VAL A 223 7.66 9.65 -10.02
CA VAL A 223 6.26 9.32 -9.73
C VAL A 223 5.31 10.09 -10.66
N ALA A 224 5.57 11.38 -10.88
CA ALA A 224 4.78 12.22 -11.78
C ALA A 224 4.80 11.71 -13.23
N ALA A 225 5.89 11.08 -13.68
CA ALA A 225 5.96 10.44 -15.00
C ALA A 225 4.98 9.26 -15.15
N TRP A 226 4.50 8.68 -14.06
CA TRP A 226 3.41 7.70 -14.05
C TRP A 226 2.04 8.34 -13.85
N THR A 227 1.89 9.23 -12.87
CA THR A 227 0.57 9.79 -12.52
C THR A 227 -0.01 10.63 -13.65
N ARG A 228 0.81 11.41 -14.38
CA ARG A 228 0.35 12.25 -15.50
C ARG A 228 -0.32 11.45 -16.63
N PRO A 229 0.27 10.39 -17.21
CA PRO A 229 -0.40 9.60 -18.23
C PRO A 229 -1.57 8.77 -17.65
N LEU A 230 -1.46 8.20 -16.45
CA LEU A 230 -2.55 7.45 -15.81
C LEU A 230 -3.80 8.31 -15.61
N ALA A 231 -3.63 9.57 -15.20
CA ALA A 231 -4.72 10.53 -15.02
C ALA A 231 -5.49 10.85 -16.32
N ARG A 232 -4.93 10.54 -17.49
CA ARG A 232 -5.55 10.79 -18.82
C ARG A 232 -6.17 9.54 -19.45
N ARG A 233 -5.96 8.36 -18.86
CA ARG A 233 -6.48 7.09 -19.38
C ARG A 233 -7.93 6.89 -18.97
N SER A 234 -8.66 6.00 -19.68
CA SER A 234 -10.01 5.58 -19.27
C SER A 234 -9.98 4.96 -17.88
N PRO A 235 -10.80 5.43 -16.94
CA PRO A 235 -10.91 4.85 -15.61
C PRO A 235 -11.27 3.36 -15.67
N GLU A 236 -12.23 3.00 -16.53
CA GLU A 236 -12.71 1.63 -16.67
C GLU A 236 -11.60 0.71 -17.16
N ALA A 237 -10.81 1.16 -18.15
CA ALA A 237 -9.69 0.38 -18.66
C ALA A 237 -8.62 0.15 -17.58
N LEU A 238 -8.32 1.16 -16.75
CA LEU A 238 -7.38 1.01 -15.63
C LEU A 238 -7.89 0.00 -14.60
N VAL A 239 -9.16 0.13 -14.19
CA VAL A 239 -9.77 -0.78 -13.20
C VAL A 239 -9.78 -2.22 -13.71
N LEU A 240 -10.24 -2.44 -14.95
CA LEU A 240 -10.27 -3.79 -15.53
C LEU A 240 -8.88 -4.38 -15.67
N THR A 241 -7.92 -3.59 -16.16
CA THR A 241 -6.52 -4.05 -16.30
C THR A 241 -5.94 -4.44 -14.94
N LYS A 242 -6.11 -3.61 -13.89
CA LYS A 242 -5.66 -3.93 -12.53
C LYS A 242 -6.29 -5.25 -12.04
N ARG A 243 -7.62 -5.41 -12.18
CA ARG A 243 -8.33 -6.64 -11.77
C ARG A 243 -7.81 -7.88 -12.51
N MET A 244 -7.55 -7.77 -13.82
CA MET A 244 -6.99 -8.88 -14.60
C MET A 244 -5.59 -9.24 -14.10
N LEU A 245 -4.70 -8.25 -13.92
CA LEU A 245 -3.34 -8.47 -13.42
C LEU A 245 -3.35 -9.09 -12.00
N THR A 246 -4.22 -8.58 -11.12
CA THR A 246 -4.42 -9.14 -9.78
C THR A 246 -4.91 -10.59 -9.85
N GLY A 247 -5.86 -10.90 -10.74
CA GLY A 247 -6.34 -12.27 -10.95
C GLY A 247 -5.23 -13.23 -11.38
N TYR A 248 -4.40 -12.83 -12.34
CA TYR A 248 -3.25 -13.64 -12.77
C TYR A 248 -2.21 -13.80 -11.66
N ALA A 249 -1.89 -12.73 -10.91
CA ALA A 249 -0.97 -12.80 -9.80
C ALA A 249 -1.48 -13.72 -8.68
N LYS A 250 -2.79 -13.73 -8.40
CA LYS A 250 -3.41 -14.64 -7.42
C LYS A 250 -3.39 -16.09 -7.87
N ALA A 251 -3.58 -16.36 -9.15
CA ALA A 251 -3.55 -17.72 -9.70
C ALA A 251 -2.19 -18.41 -9.52
N THR A 252 -1.09 -17.66 -9.47
CA THR A 252 0.26 -18.18 -9.19
C THR A 252 0.52 -18.47 -7.71
N ARG A 253 -0.33 -17.95 -6.81
CA ARG A 253 -0.26 -18.13 -5.35
C ARG A 253 -1.20 -19.25 -4.88
N THR A 254 -1.07 -20.45 -5.44
CA THR A 254 -1.99 -21.58 -5.19
C THR A 254 -1.99 -22.08 -3.73
N ALA A 255 -0.91 -21.82 -2.98
CA ALA A 255 -0.83 -22.11 -1.56
C ALA A 255 -0.81 -20.79 -0.77
N ASP A 256 -1.95 -20.12 -0.68
CA ASP A 256 -2.07 -18.90 0.12
C ASP A 256 -2.25 -19.23 1.60
N ILE A 257 -1.16 -19.14 2.37
CA ILE A 257 -1.16 -19.33 3.83
C ILE A 257 -1.43 -18.04 4.60
N ALA A 258 -1.71 -16.93 3.92
CA ALA A 258 -1.91 -15.62 4.53
C ALA A 258 -3.02 -15.60 5.59
N LEU A 259 -4.04 -16.45 5.43
CA LEU A 259 -5.10 -16.63 6.43
C LEU A 259 -4.58 -17.19 7.77
N LEU A 260 -3.38 -17.78 7.79
CA LEU A 260 -2.75 -18.29 9.01
C LEU A 260 -1.84 -17.27 9.69
N ASP A 261 -1.53 -16.15 9.05
CA ASP A 261 -0.55 -15.16 9.53
C ASP A 261 -0.84 -14.71 10.97
N ALA A 262 -2.08 -14.33 11.27
CA ALA A 262 -2.49 -13.91 12.60
C ALA A 262 -2.31 -15.01 13.66
N HIS A 263 -2.58 -16.26 13.31
CA HIS A 263 -2.41 -17.41 14.19
C HIS A 263 -0.94 -17.76 14.39
N LEU A 264 -0.15 -17.72 13.31
CA LEU A 264 1.29 -18.01 13.35
C LEU A 264 2.03 -16.95 14.17
N LEU A 265 1.74 -15.66 13.95
CA LEU A 265 2.33 -14.56 14.73
C LEU A 265 2.02 -14.72 16.22
N THR A 266 0.76 -14.98 16.57
CA THR A 266 0.35 -15.19 17.96
C THR A 266 1.07 -16.38 18.55
N ALA A 267 1.08 -17.55 17.89
CA ALA A 267 1.74 -18.73 18.39
C ALA A 267 3.25 -18.53 18.63
N GLN A 268 3.93 -17.81 17.75
CA GLN A 268 5.36 -17.50 17.90
C GLN A 268 5.66 -16.57 19.07
N LEU A 269 4.83 -15.55 19.29
CA LEU A 269 5.04 -14.57 20.36
C LEU A 269 4.58 -15.07 21.73
N THR A 270 3.66 -16.05 21.79
CA THR A 270 3.19 -16.69 23.03
C THR A 270 3.99 -17.94 23.40
N ALA A 271 4.77 -18.52 22.48
CA ALA A 271 5.59 -19.70 22.76
C ALA A 271 6.69 -19.37 23.79
N PRO A 272 7.00 -20.31 24.73
CA PRO A 272 8.14 -20.15 25.63
C PRO A 272 9.43 -19.98 24.81
N ARG A 273 10.15 -18.88 25.03
CA ARG A 273 11.45 -18.68 24.38
C ARG A 273 12.46 -19.65 24.99
N THR A 274 12.99 -20.55 24.18
CA THR A 274 14.16 -21.37 24.59
C THR A 274 15.35 -20.40 24.69
N PRO A 275 16.07 -20.32 25.83
CA PRO A 275 17.28 -19.53 25.92
C PRO A 275 18.28 -20.03 24.88
N MET A 276 18.82 -19.09 24.08
CA MET A 276 19.96 -19.36 23.17
C MET A 276 21.24 -19.47 23.98
#